data_ce98e8a21ec4abdb8e14753421bd5a6b
#
_entry.id   ce98e8a21ec4abdb8e14753421bd5a6b
#
_cell.length_a   1.000
_cell.length_b   1.000
_cell.length_c   1.000
_cell.angle_alpha   90.00
_cell.angle_beta   90.00
_cell.angle_gamma   90.00
#
_symmetry.space_group_name_H-M   'P 1'
#
loop_
_entity.id
_entity.type
_entity.pdbx_description
1 polymer ?
#
loop_
_entity_poly.entity_id
_entity_poly.type
_entity_poly.pdbx_seq_one_letter_code
_entity_poly.pdbx_strand_id
1 'polypeptide(L)'
;FHKCSGDIVVCLDDDGQTPADEVGKLLERIDAGYDVVYASYDSKRQAGWRNFGSWVNSKMTEIMLGKPPELVVNSYFAARRFVVDEMLRYEHCYPYVIGLVLRSTKHICNVPVHHRAREEGRSGYTLSKLLNLWMNGFTSFSVKPLRIATYFGTLFAAAGFLYLIYIIISHFTSAGAPIGWASTTALLLLLGGMILVVLGIMGEYVGRIYMCANAAPQYVEREVIRHEGDNA
;
A
#
# COMPACT_ATOMS: atom_id res chain seq x y z
N PHE A 1 19.34 0.49 -4.42
CA PHE A 1 19.31 -0.28 -5.68
C PHE A 1 20.20 0.32 -6.78
N HIS A 2 20.28 1.65 -6.96
CA HIS A 2 21.16 2.29 -7.98
C HIS A 2 22.63 1.91 -7.89
N LYS A 3 23.12 1.54 -6.70
CA LYS A 3 24.52 1.17 -6.47
C LYS A 3 24.81 -0.34 -6.57
N CYS A 4 23.76 -1.15 -6.77
CA CYS A 4 23.93 -2.58 -6.94
C CYS A 4 24.37 -2.87 -8.37
N SER A 5 25.38 -3.76 -8.57
CA SER A 5 25.93 -4.14 -9.86
C SER A 5 25.71 -5.62 -10.21
N GLY A 6 25.29 -6.45 -9.24
CA GLY A 6 25.10 -7.90 -9.44
C GLY A 6 23.87 -8.24 -10.28
N ASP A 7 23.88 -9.43 -10.88
CA ASP A 7 22.78 -9.99 -11.68
C ASP A 7 21.54 -10.33 -10.84
N ILE A 8 21.74 -10.60 -9.55
CA ILE A 8 20.71 -10.86 -8.57
C ILE A 8 20.92 -9.89 -7.39
N VAL A 9 19.86 -9.22 -6.99
CA VAL A 9 19.88 -8.30 -5.85
C VAL A 9 19.05 -8.90 -4.73
N VAL A 10 19.65 -9.04 -3.55
CA VAL A 10 18.99 -9.52 -2.34
C VAL A 10 18.75 -8.33 -1.41
N CYS A 11 17.52 -8.18 -0.97
CA CYS A 11 17.11 -7.18 0.00
C CYS A 11 16.79 -7.89 1.32
N LEU A 12 17.37 -7.42 2.42
CA LEU A 12 17.13 -7.95 3.76
C LEU A 12 17.19 -6.81 4.79
N ASP A 13 16.51 -7.02 5.92
CA ASP A 13 16.55 -6.07 7.03
C ASP A 13 17.81 -6.30 7.89
N ASP A 14 18.35 -5.23 8.46
CA ASP A 14 19.55 -5.21 9.30
C ASP A 14 19.27 -5.39 10.81
N ASP A 15 18.04 -5.79 11.16
CA ASP A 15 17.59 -5.94 12.54
C ASP A 15 17.93 -7.29 13.21
N GLY A 16 18.71 -8.12 12.52
CA GLY A 16 19.14 -9.45 12.99
C GLY A 16 18.05 -10.54 12.94
N GLN A 17 16.83 -10.20 12.57
CA GLN A 17 15.72 -11.17 12.45
C GLN A 17 15.75 -11.94 11.12
N THR A 18 16.39 -11.35 10.11
CA THR A 18 16.47 -11.89 8.76
C THR A 18 17.69 -12.82 8.64
N PRO A 19 17.49 -14.12 8.38
CA PRO A 19 18.58 -15.09 8.31
C PRO A 19 19.37 -14.93 7.00
N ALA A 20 20.51 -14.26 7.05
CA ALA A 20 21.39 -14.09 5.89
C ALA A 20 21.99 -15.41 5.39
N ASP A 21 22.13 -16.40 6.27
CA ASP A 21 22.58 -17.76 5.95
C ASP A 21 21.58 -18.57 5.10
N GLU A 22 20.33 -18.14 5.03
CA GLU A 22 19.31 -18.79 4.20
C GLU A 22 19.10 -18.12 2.83
N VAL A 23 19.91 -17.13 2.46
CA VAL A 23 19.90 -16.50 1.12
C VAL A 23 20.00 -17.54 0.00
N GLY A 24 20.80 -18.62 0.20
CA GLY A 24 20.92 -19.71 -0.77
C GLY A 24 19.59 -20.29 -1.23
N LYS A 25 18.60 -20.41 -0.32
CA LYS A 25 17.26 -20.91 -0.67
C LYS A 25 16.50 -19.99 -1.63
N LEU A 26 16.71 -18.67 -1.51
CA LEU A 26 16.11 -17.69 -2.43
C LEU A 26 16.78 -17.79 -3.81
N LEU A 27 18.12 -17.93 -3.83
CA LEU A 27 18.89 -18.04 -5.07
C LEU A 27 18.55 -19.31 -5.85
N GLU A 28 18.39 -20.44 -5.18
CA GLU A 28 17.93 -21.71 -5.80
C GLU A 28 16.60 -21.54 -6.57
N ARG A 29 15.69 -20.73 -6.05
CA ARG A 29 14.41 -20.44 -6.73
C ARG A 29 14.59 -19.46 -7.90
N ILE A 30 15.49 -18.50 -7.78
CA ILE A 30 15.86 -17.64 -8.89
C ILE A 30 16.46 -18.49 -10.04
N ASP A 31 17.36 -19.44 -9.71
CA ASP A 31 17.96 -20.34 -10.68
C ASP A 31 16.93 -21.29 -11.32
N ALA A 32 15.90 -21.67 -10.57
CA ALA A 32 14.75 -22.44 -11.08
C ALA A 32 13.84 -21.63 -12.04
N GLY A 33 14.15 -20.35 -12.32
CA GLY A 33 13.48 -19.53 -13.34
C GLY A 33 12.56 -18.46 -12.80
N TYR A 34 12.41 -18.30 -11.47
CA TYR A 34 11.63 -17.19 -10.92
C TYR A 34 12.38 -15.86 -11.04
N ASP A 35 11.61 -14.78 -11.21
CA ASP A 35 12.17 -13.43 -11.33
C ASP A 35 12.37 -12.77 -9.96
N VAL A 36 11.44 -13.04 -9.04
CA VAL A 36 11.48 -12.56 -7.66
C VAL A 36 11.07 -13.66 -6.70
N VAL A 37 11.79 -13.77 -5.61
CA VAL A 37 11.52 -14.77 -4.55
C VAL A 37 11.43 -14.05 -3.21
N TYR A 38 10.27 -14.11 -2.57
CA TYR A 38 10.06 -13.60 -1.22
C TYR A 38 10.25 -14.71 -0.19
N ALA A 39 10.92 -14.38 0.89
CA ALA A 39 10.94 -15.22 2.07
C ALA A 39 9.53 -15.36 2.67
N SER A 40 9.17 -16.52 3.18
CA SER A 40 7.96 -16.72 3.97
C SER A 40 8.34 -17.30 5.33
N TYR A 41 7.81 -16.66 6.38
CA TYR A 41 8.07 -17.10 7.75
C TYR A 41 6.93 -17.99 8.25
N ASP A 42 7.28 -19.09 8.90
CA ASP A 42 6.32 -20.00 9.53
C ASP A 42 5.77 -19.38 10.83
N SER A 43 4.96 -18.31 10.71
CA SER A 43 4.46 -17.54 11.85
C SER A 43 3.10 -18.02 12.34
N LYS A 44 3.08 -19.14 13.07
CA LYS A 44 1.87 -19.63 13.75
C LYS A 44 1.59 -19.00 15.13
N ARG A 45 2.33 -17.97 15.57
CA ARG A 45 2.21 -17.40 16.92
C ARG A 45 2.22 -15.88 16.95
N GLN A 46 1.17 -15.26 16.42
CA GLN A 46 0.94 -13.83 16.68
C GLN A 46 -0.44 -13.60 17.30
N ALA A 47 -0.58 -12.58 18.17
CA ALA A 47 -1.83 -12.26 18.84
C ALA A 47 -2.95 -11.94 17.83
N GLY A 48 -4.20 -12.36 18.12
CA GLY A 48 -5.33 -12.34 17.18
C GLY A 48 -5.61 -10.99 16.50
N TRP A 49 -5.42 -9.86 17.19
CA TRP A 49 -5.64 -8.52 16.61
C TRP A 49 -4.57 -8.13 15.57
N ARG A 50 -3.32 -8.62 15.73
CA ARG A 50 -2.25 -8.45 14.72
C ARG A 50 -2.55 -9.26 13.46
N ASN A 51 -3.14 -10.44 13.61
CA ASN A 51 -3.58 -11.28 12.50
C ASN A 51 -4.69 -10.59 11.70
N PHE A 52 -5.63 -9.90 12.36
CA PHE A 52 -6.67 -9.13 11.69
C PHE A 52 -6.08 -7.97 10.87
N GLY A 53 -5.16 -7.18 11.44
CA GLY A 53 -4.48 -6.09 10.73
C GLY A 53 -3.67 -6.61 9.53
N SER A 54 -2.96 -7.71 9.69
CA SER A 54 -2.21 -8.37 8.61
C SER A 54 -3.14 -8.91 7.51
N TRP A 55 -4.27 -9.51 7.89
CA TRP A 55 -5.29 -9.99 6.94
C TRP A 55 -5.89 -8.84 6.13
N VAL A 56 -6.29 -7.73 6.79
CA VAL A 56 -6.82 -6.53 6.12
C VAL A 56 -5.77 -5.99 5.13
N ASN A 57 -4.51 -5.86 5.56
CA ASN A 57 -3.42 -5.39 4.71
C ASN A 57 -3.20 -6.30 3.49
N SER A 58 -3.21 -7.62 3.69
CA SER A 58 -3.09 -8.60 2.59
C SER A 58 -4.25 -8.47 1.62
N LYS A 59 -5.49 -8.43 2.10
CA LYS A 59 -6.68 -8.28 1.25
C LYS A 59 -6.69 -6.97 0.46
N MET A 60 -6.27 -5.89 1.06
CA MET A 60 -6.16 -4.62 0.35
C MET A 60 -5.05 -4.63 -0.69
N THR A 61 -3.90 -5.24 -0.39
CA THR A 61 -2.81 -5.41 -1.37
C THR A 61 -3.26 -6.27 -2.55
N GLU A 62 -4.03 -7.33 -2.29
CA GLU A 62 -4.67 -8.15 -3.33
C GLU A 62 -5.59 -7.30 -4.23
N ILE A 63 -6.50 -6.53 -3.62
CA ILE A 63 -7.49 -5.73 -4.35
C ILE A 63 -6.83 -4.56 -5.08
N MET A 64 -5.91 -3.85 -4.44
CA MET A 64 -5.35 -2.60 -4.94
C MET A 64 -4.20 -2.82 -5.93
N LEU A 65 -3.31 -3.77 -5.66
CA LEU A 65 -2.11 -4.03 -6.45
C LEU A 65 -2.21 -5.30 -7.31
N GLY A 66 -3.27 -6.09 -7.16
CA GLY A 66 -3.42 -7.36 -7.87
C GLY A 66 -2.43 -8.43 -7.40
N LYS A 67 -2.05 -8.42 -6.11
CA LYS A 67 -1.20 -9.44 -5.50
C LYS A 67 -1.94 -10.79 -5.51
N PRO A 68 -1.30 -11.89 -5.93
CA PRO A 68 -1.88 -13.24 -5.76
C PRO A 68 -2.19 -13.50 -4.28
N PRO A 69 -3.35 -14.12 -3.96
CA PRO A 69 -3.75 -14.38 -2.56
C PRO A 69 -2.73 -15.19 -1.77
N GLU A 70 -2.09 -16.14 -2.43
CA GLU A 70 -1.12 -17.07 -1.82
C GLU A 70 0.25 -16.44 -1.60
N LEU A 71 0.54 -15.30 -2.27
CA LEU A 71 1.84 -14.67 -2.19
C LEU A 71 1.99 -13.88 -0.88
N VAL A 72 3.01 -14.22 -0.10
CA VAL A 72 3.47 -13.45 1.06
C VAL A 72 4.55 -12.47 0.59
N VAL A 73 4.39 -11.20 0.90
CA VAL A 73 5.36 -10.15 0.54
C VAL A 73 5.90 -9.49 1.79
N ASN A 74 7.21 -9.28 1.83
CA ASN A 74 7.92 -8.64 2.93
C ASN A 74 9.19 -7.94 2.42
N SER A 75 10.05 -7.48 3.33
CA SER A 75 11.33 -6.83 3.01
C SER A 75 12.44 -7.80 2.60
N TYR A 76 12.31 -9.08 2.93
CA TYR A 76 13.32 -10.09 2.57
C TYR A 76 12.97 -10.78 1.26
N PHE A 77 13.65 -10.40 0.20
CA PHE A 77 13.45 -10.97 -1.13
C PHE A 77 14.73 -10.95 -1.96
N ALA A 78 14.79 -11.82 -2.96
CA ALA A 78 15.77 -11.80 -4.04
C ALA A 78 15.08 -11.46 -5.36
N ALA A 79 15.71 -10.64 -6.19
CA ALA A 79 15.18 -10.24 -7.49
C ALA A 79 16.26 -10.27 -8.56
N ARG A 80 15.90 -10.69 -9.78
CA ARG A 80 16.77 -10.59 -10.95
C ARG A 80 17.04 -9.12 -11.31
N ARG A 81 18.18 -8.83 -11.88
CA ARG A 81 18.61 -7.49 -12.24
C ARG A 81 17.60 -6.72 -13.07
N PHE A 82 17.00 -7.33 -14.07
CA PHE A 82 16.02 -6.64 -14.93
C PHE A 82 14.80 -6.13 -14.14
N VAL A 83 14.37 -6.84 -13.08
CA VAL A 83 13.26 -6.38 -12.21
C VAL A 83 13.69 -5.13 -11.46
N VAL A 84 14.92 -5.12 -10.94
CA VAL A 84 15.49 -3.96 -10.25
C VAL A 84 15.60 -2.77 -11.19
N ASP A 85 16.07 -3.00 -12.43
CA ASP A 85 16.18 -1.95 -13.44
C ASP A 85 14.82 -1.36 -13.81
N GLU A 86 13.75 -2.19 -13.91
CA GLU A 86 12.39 -1.71 -14.10
C GLU A 86 11.88 -0.91 -12.89
N MET A 87 12.22 -1.32 -11.66
CA MET A 87 11.90 -0.56 -10.45
C MET A 87 12.59 0.79 -10.41
N LEU A 88 13.83 0.88 -10.88
CA LEU A 88 14.64 2.11 -10.93
C LEU A 88 14.12 3.14 -11.94
N ARG A 89 13.33 2.72 -12.95
CA ARG A 89 12.61 3.66 -13.84
C ARG A 89 11.55 4.48 -13.15
N TYR A 90 11.19 4.10 -11.92
CA TYR A 90 10.22 4.86 -11.13
C TYR A 90 10.94 5.96 -10.36
N GLU A 91 10.93 7.17 -10.91
CA GLU A 91 11.61 8.35 -10.37
C GLU A 91 10.72 9.22 -9.45
N HIS A 92 9.47 8.80 -9.19
CA HIS A 92 8.56 9.59 -8.34
C HIS A 92 8.92 9.50 -6.86
N CYS A 93 8.51 10.52 -6.10
CA CYS A 93 8.92 10.76 -4.72
C CYS A 93 8.43 9.74 -3.66
N TYR A 94 7.48 8.86 -4.00
CA TYR A 94 6.91 7.86 -3.07
C TYR A 94 7.05 6.43 -3.62
N PRO A 95 8.26 5.85 -3.65
CA PRO A 95 8.44 4.49 -4.12
C PRO A 95 7.86 3.50 -3.11
N TYR A 96 7.03 2.58 -3.58
CA TYR A 96 6.56 1.45 -2.80
C TYR A 96 7.06 0.16 -3.43
N VAL A 97 8.13 -0.38 -2.88
CA VAL A 97 8.91 -1.49 -3.45
C VAL A 97 8.03 -2.68 -3.85
N ILE A 98 7.11 -3.11 -2.96
CA ILE A 98 6.20 -4.23 -3.25
C ILE A 98 5.33 -3.94 -4.48
N GLY A 99 4.81 -2.71 -4.59
CA GLY A 99 4.00 -2.30 -5.75
C GLY A 99 4.82 -2.27 -7.04
N LEU A 100 6.06 -1.83 -6.98
CA LEU A 100 6.99 -1.81 -8.13
C LEU A 100 7.31 -3.23 -8.59
N VAL A 101 7.64 -4.14 -7.68
CA VAL A 101 7.89 -5.56 -7.97
C VAL A 101 6.67 -6.20 -8.63
N LEU A 102 5.47 -6.07 -8.03
CA LEU A 102 4.25 -6.67 -8.57
C LEU A 102 3.83 -6.12 -9.94
N ARG A 103 4.29 -4.90 -10.27
CA ARG A 103 4.10 -4.28 -11.58
C ARG A 103 5.09 -4.79 -12.62
N SER A 104 6.34 -5.08 -12.20
CA SER A 104 7.43 -5.48 -13.09
C SER A 104 7.33 -6.93 -13.56
N THR A 105 6.86 -7.84 -12.70
CA THR A 105 6.75 -9.26 -13.04
C THR A 105 5.59 -9.94 -12.32
N LYS A 106 5.15 -11.07 -12.88
CA LYS A 106 4.20 -12.02 -12.24
C LYS A 106 4.87 -13.35 -11.87
N HIS A 107 6.12 -13.55 -12.26
CA HIS A 107 6.89 -14.77 -12.00
C HIS A 107 7.55 -14.71 -10.61
N ILE A 108 6.69 -14.71 -9.58
CA ILE A 108 7.08 -14.52 -8.19
C ILE A 108 6.68 -15.74 -7.38
N CYS A 109 7.55 -16.17 -6.47
CA CYS A 109 7.20 -17.24 -5.52
C CYS A 109 7.64 -16.92 -4.09
N ASN A 110 7.24 -17.78 -3.16
CA ASN A 110 7.71 -17.78 -1.78
C ASN A 110 8.63 -18.95 -1.51
N VAL A 111 9.57 -18.75 -0.58
CA VAL A 111 10.39 -19.80 -0.02
C VAL A 111 10.34 -19.75 1.51
N PRO A 112 10.14 -20.89 2.20
CA PRO A 112 10.11 -20.89 3.67
C PRO A 112 11.52 -20.67 4.22
N VAL A 113 11.61 -19.70 5.16
CA VAL A 113 12.84 -19.39 5.90
C VAL A 113 12.55 -19.35 7.40
N HIS A 114 13.57 -19.63 8.21
CA HIS A 114 13.43 -19.60 9.67
C HIS A 114 13.46 -18.14 10.15
N HIS A 115 12.45 -17.76 10.94
CA HIS A 115 12.43 -16.44 11.57
C HIS A 115 13.25 -16.47 12.86
N ARG A 116 14.29 -15.64 12.96
CA ARG A 116 15.05 -15.48 14.20
C ARG A 116 14.31 -14.54 15.14
N ALA A 117 14.33 -14.86 16.44
CA ALA A 117 13.78 -13.96 17.44
C ALA A 117 14.62 -12.68 17.49
N ARG A 118 13.98 -11.53 17.66
CA ARG A 118 14.65 -10.25 17.79
C ARG A 118 15.53 -10.26 19.04
N GLU A 119 16.82 -10.03 18.88
CA GLU A 119 17.77 -10.02 19.99
C GLU A 119 17.66 -8.76 20.84
N GLU A 120 17.32 -7.60 20.27
CA GLU A 120 17.16 -6.34 21.00
C GLU A 120 16.05 -5.46 20.38
N GLY A 121 15.33 -4.72 21.24
CA GLY A 121 14.46 -3.60 20.87
C GLY A 121 12.94 -3.87 20.92
N ARG A 122 12.19 -2.78 21.11
CA ARG A 122 10.71 -2.79 21.01
C ARG A 122 10.29 -2.34 19.62
N SER A 123 9.24 -2.94 19.09
CA SER A 123 8.64 -2.50 17.82
C SER A 123 8.27 -1.02 17.89
N GLY A 124 8.94 -0.18 17.10
CA GLY A 124 8.69 1.27 17.01
C GLY A 124 7.44 1.66 16.19
N TYR A 125 6.64 0.68 15.76
CA TYR A 125 5.45 0.93 14.97
C TYR A 125 4.26 1.32 15.86
N THR A 126 3.92 2.60 15.86
CA THR A 126 2.65 3.10 16.39
C THR A 126 1.54 2.90 15.36
N LEU A 127 0.29 2.82 15.82
CA LEU A 127 -0.88 2.70 14.95
C LEU A 127 -0.92 3.81 13.88
N SER A 128 -0.56 5.03 14.24
CA SER A 128 -0.48 6.18 13.33
C SER A 128 0.57 5.97 12.24
N LYS A 129 1.77 5.48 12.59
CA LYS A 129 2.83 5.18 11.60
C LYS A 129 2.40 4.07 10.64
N LEU A 130 1.70 3.04 11.16
CA LEU A 130 1.16 1.97 10.32
C LEU A 130 0.10 2.51 9.35
N LEU A 131 -0.81 3.37 9.82
CA LEU A 131 -1.85 3.97 8.99
C LEU A 131 -1.25 4.84 7.89
N ASN A 132 -0.24 5.65 8.23
CA ASN A 132 0.46 6.49 7.26
C ASN A 132 1.21 5.65 6.21
N LEU A 133 1.91 4.61 6.64
CA LEU A 133 2.58 3.69 5.71
C LEU A 133 1.58 3.02 4.77
N TRP A 134 0.45 2.63 5.33
CA TRP A 134 -0.64 2.00 4.62
C TRP A 134 -1.29 2.93 3.58
N MET A 135 -1.66 4.16 4.01
CA MET A 135 -2.18 5.19 3.10
C MET A 135 -1.17 5.53 2.00
N ASN A 136 0.11 5.63 2.33
CA ASN A 136 1.17 5.88 1.37
C ASN A 136 1.26 4.78 0.30
N GLY A 137 1.22 3.51 0.69
CA GLY A 137 1.25 2.39 -0.25
C GLY A 137 0.06 2.39 -1.21
N PHE A 138 -1.16 2.67 -0.71
CA PHE A 138 -2.38 2.63 -1.53
C PHE A 138 -2.53 3.81 -2.47
N THR A 139 -2.33 5.01 -1.97
CA THR A 139 -2.52 6.23 -2.78
C THR A 139 -1.42 6.43 -3.82
N SER A 140 -0.22 5.84 -3.61
CA SER A 140 0.86 5.92 -4.60
C SER A 140 0.64 5.02 -5.82
N PHE A 141 -0.05 3.88 -5.66
CA PHE A 141 -0.15 2.87 -6.73
C PHE A 141 -1.57 2.54 -7.17
N SER A 142 -2.58 3.12 -6.54
CA SER A 142 -3.97 2.80 -6.86
C SER A 142 -4.89 4.02 -6.78
N VAL A 143 -5.66 4.23 -7.84
CA VAL A 143 -6.78 5.20 -7.86
C VAL A 143 -8.10 4.59 -7.37
N LYS A 144 -8.09 3.31 -6.94
CA LYS A 144 -9.29 2.61 -6.48
C LYS A 144 -9.97 3.28 -5.29
N PRO A 145 -9.26 3.82 -4.26
CA PRO A 145 -9.90 4.55 -3.17
C PRO A 145 -10.74 5.72 -3.64
N LEU A 146 -10.23 6.47 -4.63
CA LEU A 146 -10.96 7.59 -5.23
C LEU A 146 -12.19 7.12 -6.00
N ARG A 147 -12.09 6.02 -6.76
CA ARG A 147 -13.24 5.41 -7.47
C ARG A 147 -14.31 4.93 -6.50
N ILE A 148 -13.92 4.30 -5.39
CA ILE A 148 -14.85 3.86 -4.33
C ILE A 148 -15.60 5.07 -3.77
N ALA A 149 -14.90 6.16 -3.44
CA ALA A 149 -15.51 7.39 -2.97
C ALA A 149 -16.49 7.97 -4.01
N THR A 150 -16.14 7.93 -5.31
CA THR A 150 -17.03 8.36 -6.41
C THR A 150 -18.28 7.49 -6.49
N TYR A 151 -18.18 6.16 -6.39
CA TYR A 151 -19.35 5.29 -6.41
C TYR A 151 -20.29 5.53 -5.24
N PHE A 152 -19.75 5.69 -4.02
CA PHE A 152 -20.57 6.06 -2.87
C PHE A 152 -21.23 7.44 -3.05
N GLY A 153 -20.47 8.45 -3.49
CA GLY A 153 -21.01 9.77 -3.79
C GLY A 153 -22.15 9.73 -4.80
N THR A 154 -22.01 8.97 -5.88
CA THR A 154 -23.05 8.80 -6.90
C THR A 154 -24.28 8.09 -6.33
N LEU A 155 -24.09 7.04 -5.52
CA LEU A 155 -25.21 6.33 -4.87
C LEU A 155 -26.01 7.27 -3.94
N PHE A 156 -25.31 8.05 -3.13
CA PHE A 156 -25.97 9.01 -2.21
C PHE A 156 -26.64 10.16 -2.96
N ALA A 157 -26.03 10.64 -4.04
CA ALA A 157 -26.65 11.66 -4.88
C ALA A 157 -27.94 11.13 -5.53
N ALA A 158 -27.94 9.91 -6.05
CA ALA A 158 -29.15 9.27 -6.58
C ALA A 158 -30.24 9.07 -5.52
N ALA A 159 -29.86 8.60 -4.33
CA ALA A 159 -30.78 8.45 -3.21
C ALA A 159 -31.38 9.81 -2.77
N GLY A 160 -30.53 10.85 -2.67
CA GLY A 160 -30.96 12.21 -2.36
C GLY A 160 -31.93 12.78 -3.41
N PHE A 161 -31.67 12.52 -4.68
CA PHE A 161 -32.55 12.94 -5.78
C PHE A 161 -33.92 12.24 -5.73
N LEU A 162 -33.95 10.93 -5.48
CA LEU A 162 -35.21 10.20 -5.28
C LEU A 162 -35.98 10.70 -4.05
N TYR A 163 -35.28 11.00 -2.97
CA TYR A 163 -35.90 11.58 -1.78
C TYR A 163 -36.46 12.98 -2.06
N LEU A 164 -35.77 13.82 -2.85
CA LEU A 164 -36.29 15.12 -3.28
C LEU A 164 -37.60 14.97 -4.05
N ILE A 165 -37.68 14.04 -5.01
CA ILE A 165 -38.92 13.74 -5.75
C ILE A 165 -40.04 13.31 -4.80
N TYR A 166 -39.72 12.45 -3.82
CA TYR A 166 -40.69 12.04 -2.80
C TYR A 166 -41.24 13.24 -2.01
N ILE A 167 -40.37 14.16 -1.56
CA ILE A 167 -40.78 15.37 -0.84
C ILE A 167 -41.74 16.24 -1.70
N ILE A 168 -41.40 16.46 -2.96
CA ILE A 168 -42.20 17.25 -3.90
C ILE A 168 -43.59 16.62 -4.05
N ILE A 169 -43.67 15.32 -4.30
CA ILE A 169 -44.96 14.60 -4.46
C ILE A 169 -45.75 14.69 -3.11
N SER A 170 -45.11 14.44 -1.99
CA SER A 170 -45.72 14.52 -0.67
C SER A 170 -46.26 15.90 -0.34
N HIS A 171 -45.61 16.96 -0.77
CA HIS A 171 -46.04 18.34 -0.57
C HIS A 171 -47.37 18.62 -1.29
N PHE A 172 -47.59 18.09 -2.47
CA PHE A 172 -48.82 18.25 -3.25
C PHE A 172 -49.95 17.32 -2.81
N THR A 173 -49.63 16.22 -2.14
CA THR A 173 -50.63 15.21 -1.72
C THR A 173 -51.02 15.30 -0.24
N SER A 174 -50.23 15.89 0.62
CA SER A 174 -50.42 15.94 2.06
C SER A 174 -50.54 17.38 2.59
N ALA A 175 -51.65 17.75 3.15
CA ALA A 175 -51.91 19.06 3.73
C ALA A 175 -51.30 19.18 5.17
N GLY A 176 -50.01 18.98 5.32
CA GLY A 176 -49.33 19.16 6.60
C GLY A 176 -47.84 19.44 6.39
N ALA A 177 -47.37 20.58 6.95
CA ALA A 177 -45.95 20.90 6.92
C ALA A 177 -45.17 19.87 7.74
N PRO A 178 -44.18 19.18 7.15
CA PRO A 178 -43.37 18.24 7.93
C PRO A 178 -42.56 18.99 8.98
N ILE A 179 -42.62 18.51 10.21
CA ILE A 179 -41.70 18.88 11.29
C ILE A 179 -40.33 18.32 10.88
N GLY A 180 -39.56 19.08 10.05
CA GLY A 180 -38.40 18.52 9.35
C GLY A 180 -37.07 19.18 9.67
N TRP A 181 -36.99 20.12 10.63
CA TRP A 181 -35.75 20.84 10.88
C TRP A 181 -34.61 19.92 11.32
N ALA A 182 -34.87 19.01 12.24
CA ALA A 182 -33.87 18.08 12.76
C ALA A 182 -33.38 17.08 11.69
N SER A 183 -34.30 16.56 10.87
CA SER A 183 -33.93 15.64 9.78
C SER A 183 -33.15 16.32 8.65
N THR A 184 -33.52 17.58 8.31
CA THR A 184 -32.80 18.37 7.33
C THR A 184 -31.37 18.68 7.78
N THR A 185 -31.19 19.08 9.04
CA THR A 185 -29.88 19.34 9.63
C THR A 185 -29.04 18.09 9.69
N ALA A 186 -29.60 16.95 10.11
CA ALA A 186 -28.88 15.67 10.11
C ALA A 186 -28.43 15.24 8.70
N LEU A 187 -29.29 15.42 7.71
CA LEU A 187 -28.97 15.12 6.31
C LEU A 187 -27.87 16.04 5.74
N LEU A 188 -27.94 17.35 6.04
CA LEU A 188 -26.91 18.31 5.63
C LEU A 188 -25.56 17.99 6.26
N LEU A 189 -25.51 17.64 7.54
CA LEU A 189 -24.27 17.23 8.22
C LEU A 189 -23.70 15.95 7.64
N LEU A 190 -24.54 14.96 7.34
CA LEU A 190 -24.14 13.71 6.73
C LEU A 190 -23.55 13.94 5.33
N LEU A 191 -24.29 14.64 4.47
CA LEU A 191 -23.84 14.92 3.10
C LEU A 191 -22.61 15.82 3.09
N GLY A 192 -22.58 16.85 3.92
CA GLY A 192 -21.43 17.75 4.08
C GLY A 192 -20.19 17.00 4.55
N GLY A 193 -20.34 16.12 5.55
CA GLY A 193 -19.26 15.26 6.02
C GLY A 193 -18.73 14.32 4.93
N MET A 194 -19.60 13.72 4.13
CA MET A 194 -19.19 12.87 3.01
C MET A 194 -18.43 13.65 1.93
N ILE A 195 -18.90 14.87 1.59
CA ILE A 195 -18.19 15.74 0.63
C ILE A 195 -16.79 16.05 1.14
N LEU A 196 -16.64 16.40 2.42
CA LEU A 196 -15.34 16.67 3.04
C LEU A 196 -14.41 15.46 2.99
N VAL A 197 -14.91 14.24 3.22
CA VAL A 197 -14.11 13.00 3.09
C VAL A 197 -13.62 12.81 1.66
N VAL A 198 -14.49 12.98 0.67
CA VAL A 198 -14.11 12.85 -0.75
C VAL A 198 -13.08 13.91 -1.13
N LEU A 199 -13.28 15.16 -0.72
CA LEU A 199 -12.33 16.25 -0.94
C LEU A 199 -10.99 16.00 -0.25
N GLY A 200 -10.99 15.40 0.95
CA GLY A 200 -9.78 14.99 1.66
C GLY A 200 -8.98 13.94 0.89
N ILE A 201 -9.66 12.92 0.36
CA ILE A 201 -9.03 11.90 -0.49
C ILE A 201 -8.46 12.55 -1.76
N MET A 202 -9.22 13.43 -2.42
CA MET A 202 -8.73 14.16 -3.60
C MET A 202 -7.52 15.03 -3.25
N GLY A 203 -7.54 15.72 -2.11
CA GLY A 203 -6.44 16.53 -1.62
C GLY A 203 -5.16 15.73 -1.43
N GLU A 204 -5.26 14.50 -0.93
CA GLU A 204 -4.12 13.58 -0.79
C GLU A 204 -3.49 13.25 -2.16
N TYR A 205 -4.29 12.95 -3.18
CA TYR A 205 -3.79 12.70 -4.55
C TYR A 205 -3.16 13.95 -5.17
N VAL A 206 -3.82 15.12 -5.02
CA VAL A 206 -3.28 16.40 -5.51
C VAL A 206 -1.97 16.74 -4.80
N GLY A 207 -1.88 16.56 -3.49
CA GLY A 207 -0.66 16.77 -2.72
C GLY A 207 0.49 15.88 -3.21
N ARG A 208 0.22 14.63 -3.55
CA ARG A 208 1.22 13.71 -4.13
C ARG A 208 1.68 14.15 -5.51
N ILE A 209 0.75 14.56 -6.39
CA ILE A 209 1.08 15.09 -7.70
C ILE A 209 1.97 16.34 -7.55
N TYR A 210 1.64 17.22 -6.62
CA TYR A 210 2.43 18.42 -6.34
C TYR A 210 3.86 18.08 -5.89
N MET A 211 4.01 17.14 -4.94
CA MET A 211 5.33 16.69 -4.46
C MET A 211 6.16 16.03 -5.57
N CYS A 212 5.53 15.25 -6.45
CA CYS A 212 6.22 14.65 -7.60
C CYS A 212 6.58 15.71 -8.66
N ALA A 213 5.71 16.72 -8.88
CA ALA A 213 5.98 17.80 -9.83
C ALA A 213 7.16 18.68 -9.37
N ASN A 214 7.33 18.84 -8.06
CA ASN A 214 8.47 19.56 -7.48
C ASN A 214 9.76 18.76 -7.45
N ALA A 215 9.81 17.55 -8.04
CA ALA A 215 10.97 16.68 -8.09
C ALA A 215 11.65 16.46 -6.71
N ALA A 216 10.83 16.31 -5.66
CA ALA A 216 11.33 16.06 -4.32
C ALA A 216 12.17 14.77 -4.32
N PRO A 217 13.44 14.80 -3.89
CA PRO A 217 14.31 13.63 -3.96
C PRO A 217 13.80 12.54 -3.01
N GLN A 218 13.88 11.27 -3.45
CA GLN A 218 13.51 10.11 -2.62
C GLN A 218 14.45 9.97 -1.42
N TYR A 219 15.72 10.34 -1.59
CA TYR A 219 16.77 10.30 -0.58
C TYR A 219 17.89 11.28 -0.94
N VAL A 220 18.71 11.60 0.05
CA VAL A 220 19.91 12.41 -0.13
C VAL A 220 21.10 11.60 0.37
N GLU A 221 22.07 11.34 -0.49
CA GLU A 221 23.31 10.67 -0.12
C GLU A 221 24.24 11.68 0.56
N ARG A 222 24.67 11.40 1.80
CA ARG A 222 25.68 12.19 2.49
C ARG A 222 27.10 11.80 2.06
N GLU A 223 27.33 10.50 1.94
CA GLU A 223 28.62 9.92 1.63
C GLU A 223 28.44 8.53 1.02
N VAL A 224 29.29 8.18 0.06
CA VAL A 224 29.35 6.85 -0.52
C VAL A 224 30.70 6.23 -0.19
N ILE A 225 30.73 5.28 0.74
CA ILE A 225 31.93 4.54 1.10
C ILE A 225 32.03 3.33 0.18
N ARG A 226 33.09 3.27 -0.63
CA ARG A 226 33.40 2.11 -1.48
C ARG A 226 34.60 1.38 -0.91
N HIS A 227 34.55 0.05 -0.88
CA HIS A 227 35.74 -0.75 -0.63
C HIS A 227 36.62 -0.80 -1.89
N GLU A 228 37.93 -0.78 -1.71
CA GLU A 228 38.94 -0.84 -2.80
C GLU A 228 38.96 -2.17 -3.56
N GLY A 229 37.87 -2.85 -3.72
CA GLY A 229 37.68 -4.08 -4.50
C GLY A 229 36.54 -4.02 -5.51
N ASP A 230 35.76 -2.95 -5.52
CA ASP A 230 34.54 -2.84 -6.35
C ASP A 230 34.80 -2.37 -7.80
N ASN A 231 36.03 -2.32 -8.26
CA ASN A 231 36.45 -1.88 -9.61
C ASN A 231 36.97 -3.02 -10.49
N ALA A 232 36.49 -4.25 -10.30
CA ALA A 232 36.82 -5.37 -11.20
C ALA A 232 35.62 -5.76 -12.06
#